data_11271fb88e34632138d28e157191e88e
#
_entry.id   11271fb88e34632138d28e157191e88e
#
_cell.length_a   1.000
_cell.length_b   1.000
_cell.length_c   1.000
_cell.angle_alpha   90.00
_cell.angle_beta   90.00
_cell.angle_gamma   90.00
#
_symmetry.space_group_name_H-M   'P 1'
#
loop_
_entity.id
_entity.type
_entity.pdbx_description
1 polymer ?
#
loop_
_entity_poly.entity_id
_entity_poly.type
_entity_poly.pdbx_seq_one_letter_code
_entity_poly.pdbx_strand_id
1 'polypeptide(L)'
;MKYGVLFNKNNVNLGDDIQAYATARFYPSLDYFVDREHIHQFQSENNEPVAVIMNAWYMWEKWHWPPARCIVPHMVGIHYADHELSLQPGSPLKYEALEGLGGDYLKAYAPIGCRDYYTMGQMKELGIDCYFSGCITLTLPQMPIIKPEKEYSCIVDVDAKVRDKLVALLKDSGYELKIMTHTGERDENRTWEQRKEKVEELLTTYRNAKCVITKKLHCSLPCLSQETPVVLIKQMDDDIRFSPYYEFLHYIKTDDFLAGNYDYDFTNPKPNKPDYKPVREALIKSCEDFVARMETETRSTEELDRFTATDEEVYHWRYDLMDRTLRMWLEKTRQEHKELKKAKNERARLKNKISALTAENNQLRGEAAQGNASGESFFHRIKKSFNR
;
A
#
# COMPACT_ATOMS: atom_id res chain seq x y z
N MET A 1 -12.56 -23.40 -19.37
CA MET A 1 -11.67 -22.61 -18.48
C MET A 1 -12.41 -22.28 -17.20
N LYS A 2 -11.73 -22.31 -16.06
CA LYS A 2 -12.22 -21.81 -14.77
C LYS A 2 -11.61 -20.44 -14.47
N TYR A 3 -12.28 -19.67 -13.61
CA TYR A 3 -11.85 -18.31 -13.27
C TYR A 3 -11.69 -18.13 -11.77
N GLY A 4 -10.56 -17.57 -11.37
CA GLY A 4 -10.23 -17.31 -9.98
C GLY A 4 -9.96 -15.83 -9.70
N VAL A 5 -10.43 -15.34 -8.56
CA VAL A 5 -10.12 -13.99 -8.08
C VAL A 5 -9.14 -14.06 -6.92
N LEU A 6 -8.15 -13.16 -6.93
CA LEU A 6 -7.26 -13.00 -5.79
C LEU A 6 -8.02 -12.45 -4.60
N PHE A 7 -7.86 -13.10 -3.47
CA PHE A 7 -8.64 -12.86 -2.29
C PHE A 7 -7.76 -12.91 -1.03
N ASN A 8 -8.02 -12.04 -0.08
CA ASN A 8 -7.41 -12.10 1.24
C ASN A 8 -8.52 -12.23 2.28
N LYS A 9 -8.68 -13.44 2.83
CA LYS A 9 -9.75 -13.77 3.76
C LYS A 9 -9.70 -12.96 5.05
N ASN A 10 -8.48 -12.66 5.53
CA ASN A 10 -8.24 -12.01 6.82
C ASN A 10 -8.03 -10.49 6.71
N ASN A 11 -8.28 -9.91 5.55
CA ASN A 11 -8.02 -8.51 5.33
C ASN A 11 -9.10 -7.61 5.97
N VAL A 12 -8.63 -6.56 6.62
CA VAL A 12 -9.47 -5.47 7.16
C VAL A 12 -9.53 -4.26 6.22
N ASN A 13 -8.76 -4.28 5.12
CA ASN A 13 -8.66 -3.17 4.18
C ASN A 13 -9.62 -3.36 3.01
N LEU A 14 -10.66 -2.56 2.94
CA LEU A 14 -11.64 -2.60 1.83
C LEU A 14 -11.01 -2.42 0.44
N GLY A 15 -9.80 -1.85 0.37
CA GLY A 15 -9.07 -1.71 -0.90
C GLY A 15 -8.81 -3.03 -1.61
N ASP A 16 -8.58 -4.12 -0.88
CA ASP A 16 -8.38 -5.44 -1.48
C ASP A 16 -9.71 -6.04 -1.96
N ASP A 17 -10.81 -5.83 -1.21
CA ASP A 17 -12.16 -6.22 -1.65
C ASP A 17 -12.58 -5.45 -2.93
N ILE A 18 -12.22 -4.16 -3.02
CA ILE A 18 -12.46 -3.36 -4.23
C ILE A 18 -11.68 -3.90 -5.42
N GLN A 19 -10.43 -4.34 -5.22
CA GLN A 19 -9.63 -4.98 -6.29
C GLN A 19 -10.23 -6.31 -6.73
N ALA A 20 -10.63 -7.17 -5.79
CA ALA A 20 -11.28 -8.43 -6.07
C ALA A 20 -12.60 -8.23 -6.83
N TYR A 21 -13.43 -7.27 -6.41
CA TYR A 21 -14.67 -6.89 -7.08
C TYR A 21 -14.41 -6.39 -8.51
N ALA A 22 -13.43 -5.50 -8.69
CA ALA A 22 -13.07 -4.97 -10.02
C ALA A 22 -12.59 -6.08 -10.97
N THR A 23 -11.90 -7.09 -10.44
CA THR A 23 -11.43 -8.26 -11.20
C THR A 23 -12.57 -9.19 -11.58
N ALA A 24 -13.40 -9.57 -10.61
CA ALA A 24 -14.47 -10.55 -10.80
C ALA A 24 -15.47 -10.15 -11.89
N ARG A 25 -15.66 -8.87 -12.13
CA ARG A 25 -16.58 -8.35 -13.17
C ARG A 25 -16.18 -8.70 -14.61
N PHE A 26 -14.92 -9.05 -14.85
CA PHE A 26 -14.47 -9.45 -16.19
C PHE A 26 -14.80 -10.91 -16.50
N TYR A 27 -15.05 -11.72 -15.48
CA TYR A 27 -15.25 -13.16 -15.64
C TYR A 27 -16.69 -13.53 -15.95
N PRO A 28 -16.93 -14.51 -16.83
CA PRO A 28 -18.28 -15.03 -17.07
C PRO A 28 -18.82 -15.81 -15.88
N SER A 29 -17.94 -16.40 -15.08
CA SER A 29 -18.24 -17.07 -13.80
C SER A 29 -17.12 -16.82 -12.82
N LEU A 30 -17.39 -16.93 -11.52
CA LEU A 30 -16.38 -16.95 -10.48
C LEU A 30 -16.37 -18.32 -9.83
N ASP A 31 -15.33 -19.10 -10.14
CA ASP A 31 -15.23 -20.51 -9.71
C ASP A 31 -14.37 -20.65 -8.46
N TYR A 32 -13.32 -19.84 -8.32
CA TYR A 32 -12.33 -19.95 -7.24
C TYR A 32 -12.00 -18.63 -6.56
N PHE A 33 -11.73 -18.72 -5.25
CA PHE A 33 -11.09 -17.68 -4.46
C PHE A 33 -9.66 -18.11 -4.17
N VAL A 34 -8.70 -17.41 -4.77
CA VAL A 34 -7.27 -17.73 -4.69
C VAL A 34 -6.65 -16.88 -3.57
N ASP A 35 -6.18 -17.53 -2.50
CA ASP A 35 -5.46 -16.82 -1.44
C ASP A 35 -4.17 -16.23 -1.98
N ARG A 36 -4.12 -14.90 -2.06
CA ARG A 36 -2.96 -14.14 -2.56
C ARG A 36 -1.70 -14.41 -1.75
N GLU A 37 -1.82 -14.54 -0.43
CA GLU A 37 -0.68 -14.75 0.45
C GLU A 37 -0.09 -16.16 0.34
N HIS A 38 -0.91 -17.13 -0.12
CA HIS A 38 -0.51 -18.53 -0.31
C HIS A 38 -0.75 -19.01 -1.74
N ILE A 39 -0.57 -18.13 -2.71
CA ILE A 39 -0.87 -18.40 -4.13
C ILE A 39 -0.12 -19.63 -4.68
N HIS A 40 1.04 -19.95 -4.13
CA HIS A 40 1.84 -21.11 -4.48
C HIS A 40 1.25 -22.45 -4.02
N GLN A 41 0.33 -22.42 -3.06
CA GLN A 41 -0.35 -23.61 -2.51
C GLN A 41 -1.75 -23.81 -3.09
N PHE A 42 -2.18 -22.94 -3.99
CA PHE A 42 -3.48 -23.05 -4.60
C PHE A 42 -3.61 -24.36 -5.38
N GLN A 43 -4.77 -25.02 -5.24
CA GLN A 43 -5.10 -26.24 -5.96
C GLN A 43 -6.50 -26.11 -6.54
N SER A 44 -6.63 -26.37 -7.82
CA SER A 44 -7.93 -26.53 -8.50
C SER A 44 -8.41 -27.97 -8.45
N GLU A 45 -9.70 -28.20 -8.65
CA GLU A 45 -10.23 -29.55 -8.78
C GLU A 45 -9.60 -30.22 -10.03
N ASN A 46 -9.18 -31.48 -9.87
CA ASN A 46 -8.57 -32.27 -10.96
C ASN A 46 -7.41 -31.58 -11.71
N ASN A 47 -6.70 -30.66 -11.05
CA ASN A 47 -5.63 -29.86 -11.66
C ASN A 47 -6.09 -29.09 -12.89
N GLU A 48 -7.35 -28.68 -12.97
CA GLU A 48 -7.87 -27.90 -14.10
C GLU A 48 -7.24 -26.49 -14.15
N PRO A 49 -7.03 -25.90 -15.33
CA PRO A 49 -6.45 -24.58 -15.44
C PRO A 49 -7.44 -23.50 -14.97
N VAL A 50 -6.94 -22.56 -14.16
CA VAL A 50 -7.70 -21.45 -13.61
C VAL A 50 -7.11 -20.12 -14.08
N ALA A 51 -7.87 -19.37 -14.86
CA ALA A 51 -7.52 -18.05 -15.32
C ALA A 51 -7.61 -17.01 -14.19
N VAL A 52 -6.52 -16.29 -13.95
CA VAL A 52 -6.43 -15.30 -12.85
C VAL A 52 -5.83 -13.98 -13.35
N ILE A 53 -6.57 -12.90 -13.21
CA ILE A 53 -6.03 -11.55 -13.38
C ILE A 53 -5.24 -11.20 -12.12
N MET A 54 -3.93 -11.00 -12.29
CA MET A 54 -2.93 -10.97 -11.22
C MET A 54 -2.75 -9.59 -10.58
N ASN A 55 -3.79 -8.75 -10.58
CA ASN A 55 -3.71 -7.42 -9.98
C ASN A 55 -3.63 -7.50 -8.46
N ALA A 56 -2.45 -7.39 -7.90
CA ALA A 56 -2.22 -7.42 -6.46
C ALA A 56 -0.86 -6.86 -6.06
N TRP A 57 -0.64 -6.93 -4.78
CA TRP A 57 0.62 -6.68 -4.11
C TRP A 57 1.28 -8.03 -3.80
N TYR A 58 2.48 -8.29 -4.34
CA TYR A 58 3.19 -9.56 -4.23
C TYR A 58 4.52 -9.44 -3.52
N MET A 59 5.11 -10.62 -3.21
CA MET A 59 6.44 -10.79 -2.61
C MET A 59 6.52 -10.27 -1.16
N TRP A 60 5.40 -10.25 -0.47
CA TRP A 60 5.37 -10.00 0.97
C TRP A 60 6.15 -11.09 1.72
N GLU A 61 5.79 -12.37 1.47
CA GLU A 61 6.60 -13.53 1.79
C GLU A 61 7.17 -14.09 0.48
N LYS A 62 8.44 -13.80 0.20
CA LYS A 62 9.08 -14.02 -1.10
C LYS A 62 9.07 -15.48 -1.55
N TRP A 63 9.11 -16.41 -0.61
CA TRP A 63 9.04 -17.86 -0.88
C TRP A 63 7.63 -18.36 -1.24
N HIS A 64 6.61 -17.52 -1.16
CA HIS A 64 5.26 -17.83 -1.67
C HIS A 64 5.11 -17.57 -3.19
N TRP A 65 6.22 -17.27 -3.87
CA TRP A 65 6.34 -17.14 -5.31
C TRP A 65 7.15 -18.29 -5.89
N PRO A 66 6.97 -18.71 -7.17
CA PRO A 66 5.90 -18.34 -8.10
C PRO A 66 4.54 -18.98 -7.74
N PRO A 67 3.44 -18.56 -8.41
CA PRO A 67 2.11 -19.16 -8.26
C PRO A 67 2.06 -20.66 -8.55
N ALA A 68 0.99 -21.31 -8.10
CA ALA A 68 0.72 -22.71 -8.44
C ALA A 68 0.52 -22.88 -9.96
N ARG A 69 0.93 -24.05 -10.50
CA ARG A 69 0.93 -24.31 -11.95
C ARG A 69 -0.44 -24.28 -12.60
N CYS A 70 -1.50 -24.64 -11.85
CA CYS A 70 -2.86 -24.56 -12.38
C CYS A 70 -3.35 -23.11 -12.59
N ILE A 71 -2.61 -22.09 -12.15
CA ILE A 71 -2.92 -20.70 -12.41
C ILE A 71 -2.42 -20.30 -13.80
N VAL A 72 -3.34 -19.86 -14.65
CA VAL A 72 -3.05 -19.21 -15.94
C VAL A 72 -3.12 -17.70 -15.71
N PRO A 73 -1.98 -17.02 -15.55
CA PRO A 73 -1.96 -15.65 -15.08
C PRO A 73 -2.15 -14.63 -16.21
N HIS A 74 -2.88 -13.56 -15.93
CA HIS A 74 -2.81 -12.31 -16.67
C HIS A 74 -2.06 -11.26 -15.86
N MET A 75 -0.85 -10.96 -16.25
CA MET A 75 0.10 -10.14 -15.49
C MET A 75 -0.18 -8.64 -15.63
N VAL A 76 -1.19 -8.11 -14.93
CA VAL A 76 -1.52 -6.68 -14.89
C VAL A 76 -1.71 -6.18 -13.46
N GLY A 77 -1.44 -4.90 -13.24
CA GLY A 77 -1.66 -4.26 -11.94
C GLY A 77 -0.76 -4.77 -10.82
N ILE A 78 0.40 -5.31 -11.16
CA ILE A 78 1.34 -5.90 -10.20
C ILE A 78 2.12 -4.82 -9.47
N HIS A 79 2.18 -4.94 -8.15
CA HIS A 79 3.11 -4.21 -7.30
C HIS A 79 4.06 -5.19 -6.59
N TYR A 80 5.35 -4.94 -6.71
CA TYR A 80 6.38 -5.70 -6.01
C TYR A 80 6.70 -5.07 -4.65
N ALA A 81 6.45 -5.80 -3.58
CA ALA A 81 6.54 -5.32 -2.21
C ALA A 81 7.87 -5.72 -1.55
N ASP A 82 8.99 -5.16 -1.99
CA ASP A 82 10.30 -5.42 -1.37
C ASP A 82 10.69 -4.39 -0.29
N HIS A 83 10.03 -3.23 -0.29
CA HIS A 83 10.43 -2.07 0.49
C HIS A 83 10.33 -2.26 2.01
N GLU A 84 9.54 -3.21 2.50
CA GLU A 84 9.46 -3.47 3.94
C GLU A 84 10.55 -4.41 4.45
N LEU A 85 11.10 -5.22 3.55
CA LEU A 85 12.24 -6.09 3.85
C LEU A 85 13.58 -5.41 3.54
N SER A 86 13.59 -4.49 2.60
CA SER A 86 14.76 -3.67 2.25
C SER A 86 14.84 -2.42 3.13
N LEU A 87 15.07 -2.59 4.40
CA LEU A 87 15.10 -1.52 5.40
C LEU A 87 16.26 -0.52 5.23
N GLN A 88 17.08 -0.67 4.19
CA GLN A 88 18.12 0.28 3.84
C GLN A 88 18.35 0.32 2.32
N PRO A 89 18.64 1.50 1.73
CA PRO A 89 19.12 1.59 0.35
C PRO A 89 20.36 0.71 0.17
N GLY A 90 20.34 -0.17 -0.83
CA GLY A 90 21.45 -1.08 -1.10
C GLY A 90 21.36 -2.43 -0.36
N SER A 91 20.24 -2.76 0.27
CA SER A 91 20.03 -4.10 0.81
C SER A 91 20.18 -5.16 -0.29
N PRO A 92 21.00 -6.21 -0.11
CA PRO A 92 21.14 -7.29 -1.09
C PRO A 92 19.85 -8.08 -1.32
N LEU A 93 18.81 -7.88 -0.48
CA LEU A 93 17.50 -8.54 -0.61
C LEU A 93 16.58 -7.89 -1.65
N LYS A 94 16.94 -6.76 -2.20
CA LYS A 94 16.05 -5.94 -3.02
C LYS A 94 15.39 -6.72 -4.18
N TYR A 95 16.10 -7.68 -4.77
CA TYR A 95 15.64 -8.41 -5.96
C TYR A 95 15.55 -9.93 -5.79
N GLU A 96 15.86 -10.50 -4.64
CA GLU A 96 16.03 -11.96 -4.50
C GLU A 96 14.82 -12.78 -5.00
N ALA A 97 13.59 -12.29 -4.79
CA ALA A 97 12.40 -12.99 -5.28
C ALA A 97 12.15 -12.77 -6.79
N LEU A 98 12.74 -11.73 -7.38
CA LEU A 98 12.69 -11.46 -8.83
C LEU A 98 13.88 -12.05 -9.57
N GLU A 99 14.90 -12.57 -8.86
CA GLU A 99 16.07 -13.26 -9.42
C GLU A 99 15.82 -14.77 -9.46
N GLY A 100 16.57 -15.47 -10.31
CA GLY A 100 16.42 -16.92 -10.46
C GLY A 100 15.02 -17.32 -10.90
N LEU A 101 14.49 -18.42 -10.37
CA LEU A 101 13.22 -18.98 -10.82
C LEU A 101 12.02 -18.04 -10.65
N GLY A 102 12.05 -17.15 -9.67
CA GLY A 102 10.99 -16.15 -9.51
C GLY A 102 10.94 -15.13 -10.64
N GLY A 103 12.10 -14.67 -11.10
CA GLY A 103 12.23 -13.81 -12.27
C GLY A 103 11.99 -14.55 -13.59
N ASP A 104 12.41 -15.80 -13.68
CA ASP A 104 12.18 -16.63 -14.86
C ASP A 104 10.68 -16.89 -15.07
N TYR A 105 9.93 -17.07 -13.99
CA TYR A 105 8.47 -17.11 -14.06
C TYR A 105 7.88 -15.82 -14.64
N LEU A 106 8.34 -14.65 -14.19
CA LEU A 106 7.86 -13.38 -14.73
C LEU A 106 8.23 -13.21 -16.22
N LYS A 107 9.44 -13.61 -16.61
CA LYS A 107 9.87 -13.59 -18.01
C LYS A 107 9.02 -14.51 -18.89
N ALA A 108 8.63 -15.69 -18.38
CA ALA A 108 7.78 -16.64 -19.09
C ALA A 108 6.37 -16.08 -19.39
N TYR A 109 5.89 -15.20 -18.53
CA TYR A 109 4.56 -14.58 -18.65
C TYR A 109 4.61 -13.08 -19.03
N ALA A 110 5.76 -12.57 -19.43
CA ALA A 110 5.90 -11.20 -19.91
C ALA A 110 5.08 -10.93 -21.20
N PRO A 111 4.70 -9.66 -21.44
CA PRO A 111 5.06 -8.46 -20.71
C PRO A 111 4.27 -8.30 -19.38
N ILE A 112 4.92 -7.74 -18.35
CA ILE A 112 4.34 -7.56 -17.04
C ILE A 112 3.73 -6.17 -16.89
N GLY A 113 2.42 -6.10 -16.67
CA GLY A 113 1.71 -4.87 -16.37
C GLY A 113 1.93 -4.41 -14.93
N CYS A 114 2.79 -3.40 -14.74
CA CYS A 114 3.13 -2.85 -13.44
C CYS A 114 2.10 -1.80 -13.00
N ARG A 115 1.74 -1.82 -11.72
CA ARG A 115 0.82 -0.85 -11.14
C ARG A 115 1.47 0.51 -10.88
N ASP A 116 2.78 0.56 -10.71
CA ASP A 116 3.53 1.76 -10.37
C ASP A 116 4.93 1.76 -11.00
N TYR A 117 5.55 2.95 -11.05
CA TYR A 117 6.86 3.13 -11.67
C TYR A 117 8.00 2.49 -10.86
N TYR A 118 7.82 2.31 -9.56
CA TYR A 118 8.80 1.62 -8.73
C TYR A 118 8.94 0.16 -9.18
N THR A 119 7.83 -0.58 -9.23
CA THR A 119 7.80 -1.97 -9.71
C THR A 119 8.33 -2.08 -11.14
N MET A 120 7.90 -1.15 -12.02
CA MET A 120 8.37 -1.13 -13.41
C MET A 120 9.89 -0.91 -13.52
N GLY A 121 10.44 -0.03 -12.69
CA GLY A 121 11.88 0.22 -12.64
C GLY A 121 12.66 -1.02 -12.25
N GLN A 122 12.21 -1.74 -11.23
CA GLN A 122 12.86 -2.96 -10.76
C GLN A 122 12.82 -4.08 -11.81
N MET A 123 11.68 -4.28 -12.47
CA MET A 123 11.57 -5.27 -13.54
C MET A 123 12.47 -4.96 -14.73
N LYS A 124 12.57 -3.68 -15.13
CA LYS A 124 13.48 -3.24 -16.19
C LYS A 124 14.96 -3.47 -15.86
N GLU A 125 15.36 -3.18 -14.61
CA GLU A 125 16.74 -3.43 -14.14
C GLU A 125 17.13 -4.91 -14.25
N LEU A 126 16.16 -5.82 -14.11
CA LEU A 126 16.36 -7.27 -14.24
C LEU A 126 16.11 -7.82 -15.66
N GLY A 127 15.89 -6.94 -16.62
CA GLY A 127 15.63 -7.34 -18.02
C GLY A 127 14.29 -8.07 -18.21
N ILE A 128 13.31 -7.83 -17.35
CA ILE A 128 11.95 -8.35 -17.47
C ILE A 128 11.15 -7.34 -18.29
N ASP A 129 10.56 -7.78 -19.40
CA ASP A 129 9.70 -6.92 -20.23
C ASP A 129 8.45 -6.50 -19.46
N CYS A 130 8.19 -5.20 -19.40
CA CYS A 130 7.12 -4.65 -18.57
C CYS A 130 6.64 -3.28 -19.07
N TYR A 131 5.44 -2.93 -18.65
CA TYR A 131 4.81 -1.65 -18.96
C TYR A 131 3.97 -1.14 -17.78
N PHE A 132 3.59 0.13 -17.80
CA PHE A 132 2.66 0.68 -16.82
C PHE A 132 1.22 0.33 -17.21
N SER A 133 0.57 -0.53 -16.43
CA SER A 133 -0.82 -0.95 -16.66
C SER A 133 -1.84 -0.18 -15.81
N GLY A 134 -1.40 0.49 -14.77
CA GLY A 134 -2.29 1.01 -13.73
C GLY A 134 -2.85 -0.08 -12.82
N CYS A 135 -3.82 0.31 -11.97
CA CYS A 135 -4.50 -0.58 -11.03
C CYS A 135 -5.89 -0.95 -11.54
N ILE A 136 -6.31 -2.21 -11.35
CA ILE A 136 -7.62 -2.73 -11.78
C ILE A 136 -8.80 -1.88 -11.24
N THR A 137 -8.63 -1.18 -10.13
CA THR A 137 -9.68 -0.32 -9.56
C THR A 137 -10.04 0.89 -10.43
N LEU A 138 -9.20 1.24 -11.43
CA LEU A 138 -9.56 2.20 -12.47
C LEU A 138 -10.64 1.68 -13.42
N THR A 139 -10.80 0.36 -13.52
CA THR A 139 -11.73 -0.25 -14.48
C THR A 139 -13.16 -0.38 -13.98
N LEU A 140 -13.42 -0.06 -12.70
CA LEU A 140 -14.73 -0.20 -12.09
C LEU A 140 -15.84 0.44 -12.92
N PRO A 141 -17.03 -0.17 -13.02
CA PRO A 141 -18.17 0.43 -13.69
C PRO A 141 -18.71 1.61 -12.86
N GLN A 142 -19.30 2.56 -13.54
CA GLN A 142 -19.99 3.65 -12.85
C GLN A 142 -21.25 3.12 -12.16
N MET A 143 -21.40 3.46 -10.91
CA MET A 143 -22.61 3.19 -10.15
C MET A 143 -23.73 4.13 -10.55
N PRO A 144 -25.01 3.78 -10.31
CA PRO A 144 -26.13 4.64 -10.58
C PRO A 144 -26.04 5.98 -9.83
N ILE A 145 -26.46 7.06 -10.49
CA ILE A 145 -26.63 8.35 -9.84
C ILE A 145 -27.95 8.33 -9.07
N ILE A 146 -27.85 8.44 -7.75
CA ILE A 146 -28.98 8.53 -6.83
C ILE A 146 -28.88 9.90 -6.15
N LYS A 147 -29.80 10.81 -6.51
CA LYS A 147 -29.78 12.15 -5.92
C LYS A 147 -29.99 12.06 -4.41
N PRO A 148 -29.01 12.47 -3.60
CA PRO A 148 -29.14 12.44 -2.15
C PRO A 148 -30.15 13.53 -1.70
N GLU A 149 -30.78 13.32 -0.56
CA GLU A 149 -31.63 14.34 0.06
C GLU A 149 -30.87 15.63 0.36
N LYS A 150 -29.64 15.49 0.82
CA LYS A 150 -28.71 16.59 1.04
C LYS A 150 -27.37 16.26 0.36
N GLU A 151 -26.83 17.24 -0.40
CA GLU A 151 -25.49 17.09 -1.00
C GLU A 151 -24.45 16.84 0.08
N TYR A 152 -23.47 15.99 -0.21
CA TYR A 152 -22.42 15.65 0.73
C TYR A 152 -21.05 15.51 0.07
N SER A 153 -20.01 15.70 0.88
CA SER A 153 -18.63 15.35 0.54
C SER A 153 -18.09 14.29 1.51
N CYS A 154 -17.21 13.42 1.00
CA CYS A 154 -16.60 12.36 1.81
C CYS A 154 -15.17 12.74 2.22
N ILE A 155 -14.84 12.53 3.48
CA ILE A 155 -13.48 12.64 4.01
C ILE A 155 -13.04 11.23 4.45
N VAL A 156 -12.08 10.65 3.73
CA VAL A 156 -11.75 9.22 3.85
C VAL A 156 -10.30 9.03 4.28
N ASP A 157 -10.09 8.48 5.47
CA ASP A 157 -8.77 8.09 6.02
C ASP A 157 -7.68 9.17 5.95
N VAL A 158 -8.02 10.45 5.99
CA VAL A 158 -7.03 11.52 6.11
C VAL A 158 -6.49 11.64 7.54
N ASP A 159 -5.34 12.28 7.71
CA ASP A 159 -4.78 12.53 9.03
C ASP A 159 -5.67 13.44 9.88
N ALA A 160 -5.66 13.26 11.20
CA ALA A 160 -6.57 13.97 12.11
C ALA A 160 -6.52 15.50 11.93
N LYS A 161 -5.31 16.08 11.82
CA LYS A 161 -5.14 17.53 11.60
C LYS A 161 -5.73 18.00 10.26
N VAL A 162 -5.58 17.17 9.21
CA VAL A 162 -6.15 17.45 7.89
C VAL A 162 -7.68 17.38 7.97
N ARG A 163 -8.23 16.33 8.59
CA ARG A 163 -9.67 16.16 8.80
C ARG A 163 -10.27 17.37 9.54
N ASP A 164 -9.68 17.75 10.67
CA ASP A 164 -10.19 18.82 11.53
C ASP A 164 -10.18 20.15 10.77
N LYS A 165 -9.13 20.42 9.97
CA LYS A 165 -9.08 21.61 9.11
C LYS A 165 -10.12 21.56 7.97
N LEU A 166 -10.35 20.40 7.33
CA LEU A 166 -11.39 20.23 6.31
C LEU A 166 -12.79 20.44 6.90
N VAL A 167 -13.06 19.88 8.07
CA VAL A 167 -14.34 20.07 8.78
C VAL A 167 -14.56 21.56 9.07
N ALA A 168 -13.55 22.27 9.56
CA ALA A 168 -13.65 23.70 9.82
C ALA A 168 -13.86 24.52 8.53
N LEU A 169 -13.18 24.15 7.43
CA LEU A 169 -13.28 24.83 6.14
C LEU A 169 -14.67 24.66 5.51
N LEU A 170 -15.26 23.47 5.65
CA LEU A 170 -16.50 23.09 4.97
C LEU A 170 -17.76 23.22 5.83
N LYS A 171 -17.65 23.65 7.10
CA LYS A 171 -18.79 23.72 8.04
C LYS A 171 -19.95 24.57 7.52
N ASP A 172 -19.66 25.64 6.78
CA ASP A 172 -20.64 26.59 6.24
C ASP A 172 -20.89 26.39 4.74
N SER A 173 -20.40 25.29 4.14
CA SER A 173 -20.56 25.00 2.71
C SER A 173 -21.98 24.61 2.29
N GLY A 174 -22.86 24.31 3.24
CA GLY A 174 -24.20 23.78 2.97
C GLY A 174 -24.21 22.26 2.73
N TYR A 175 -23.04 21.58 2.60
CA TYR A 175 -22.95 20.14 2.40
C TYR A 175 -22.90 19.38 3.72
N GLU A 176 -23.37 18.14 3.70
CA GLU A 176 -23.07 17.16 4.74
C GLU A 176 -21.64 16.65 4.58
N LEU A 177 -20.94 16.38 5.67
CA LEU A 177 -19.61 15.75 5.66
C LEU A 177 -19.71 14.33 6.16
N LYS A 178 -19.42 13.35 5.30
CA LYS A 178 -19.32 11.93 5.67
C LYS A 178 -17.86 11.58 5.95
N ILE A 179 -17.55 11.37 7.23
CA ILE A 179 -16.22 10.92 7.64
C ILE A 179 -16.22 9.39 7.60
N MET A 180 -15.36 8.82 6.76
CA MET A 180 -15.35 7.40 6.43
C MET A 180 -13.95 6.78 6.58
N THR A 181 -13.90 5.45 6.67
CA THR A 181 -12.65 4.68 6.68
C THR A 181 -12.76 3.47 5.77
N HIS A 182 -11.65 3.11 5.13
CA HIS A 182 -11.46 1.84 4.42
C HIS A 182 -11.02 0.69 5.34
N THR A 183 -10.79 0.98 6.61
CA THR A 183 -10.45 -0.05 7.58
C THR A 183 -11.74 -0.64 8.14
N GLY A 184 -12.02 -1.87 7.79
CA GLY A 184 -13.15 -2.65 8.31
C GLY A 184 -12.78 -3.42 9.58
N GLU A 185 -13.77 -4.08 10.15
CA GLU A 185 -13.54 -5.09 11.19
C GLU A 185 -13.04 -6.39 10.56
N ARG A 186 -12.17 -7.10 11.28
CA ARG A 186 -11.75 -8.44 10.87
C ARG A 186 -12.94 -9.38 11.03
N ASP A 187 -13.40 -9.93 9.93
CA ASP A 187 -14.46 -10.92 9.89
C ASP A 187 -14.10 -12.01 8.86
N GLU A 188 -13.57 -13.10 9.36
CA GLU A 188 -13.14 -14.26 8.56
C GLU A 188 -14.31 -15.02 7.92
N ASN A 189 -15.53 -14.80 8.43
CA ASN A 189 -16.74 -15.48 7.98
C ASN A 189 -17.53 -14.66 6.95
N ARG A 190 -17.09 -13.42 6.66
CA ARG A 190 -17.75 -12.57 5.67
C ARG A 190 -17.75 -13.24 4.30
N THR A 191 -18.94 -13.47 3.76
CA THR A 191 -19.12 -14.09 2.43
C THR A 191 -18.69 -13.13 1.31
N TRP A 192 -18.51 -13.69 0.10
CA TRP A 192 -18.24 -12.88 -1.08
C TRP A 192 -19.36 -11.89 -1.37
N GLU A 193 -20.63 -12.31 -1.26
CA GLU A 193 -21.79 -11.45 -1.46
C GLU A 193 -21.79 -10.27 -0.49
N GLN A 194 -21.51 -10.49 0.78
CA GLN A 194 -21.42 -9.43 1.79
C GLN A 194 -20.28 -8.46 1.51
N ARG A 195 -19.14 -8.95 0.99
CA ARG A 195 -18.01 -8.09 0.58
C ARG A 195 -18.37 -7.28 -0.65
N LYS A 196 -18.99 -7.91 -1.63
CA LYS A 196 -19.49 -7.27 -2.85
C LYS A 196 -20.50 -6.17 -2.53
N GLU A 197 -21.52 -6.46 -1.71
CA GLU A 197 -22.50 -5.48 -1.26
C GLU A 197 -21.84 -4.28 -0.58
N LYS A 198 -20.85 -4.52 0.29
CA LYS A 198 -20.12 -3.45 0.96
C LYS A 198 -19.31 -2.59 -0.01
N VAL A 199 -18.70 -3.19 -1.03
CA VAL A 199 -18.00 -2.44 -2.09
C VAL A 199 -18.98 -1.63 -2.92
N GLU A 200 -20.12 -2.19 -3.32
CA GLU A 200 -21.16 -1.50 -4.10
C GLU A 200 -21.77 -0.32 -3.32
N GLU A 201 -22.03 -0.49 -2.02
CA GLU A 201 -22.47 0.59 -1.13
C GLU A 201 -21.43 1.73 -1.08
N LEU A 202 -20.16 1.38 -0.94
CA LEU A 202 -19.06 2.35 -0.90
C LEU A 202 -18.93 3.09 -2.24
N LEU A 203 -18.91 2.38 -3.36
CA LEU A 203 -18.83 2.97 -4.70
C LEU A 203 -20.04 3.86 -5.01
N THR A 204 -21.24 3.43 -4.59
CA THR A 204 -22.46 4.24 -4.71
C THR A 204 -22.36 5.53 -3.89
N THR A 205 -21.81 5.43 -2.69
CA THR A 205 -21.54 6.60 -1.84
C THR A 205 -20.56 7.56 -2.53
N TYR A 206 -19.48 7.04 -3.13
CA TYR A 206 -18.53 7.89 -3.87
C TYR A 206 -19.16 8.50 -5.12
N ARG A 207 -19.90 7.72 -5.91
CA ARG A 207 -20.55 8.19 -7.14
C ARG A 207 -21.46 9.38 -6.91
N ASN A 208 -22.11 9.44 -5.76
CA ASN A 208 -23.10 10.46 -5.42
C ASN A 208 -22.54 11.56 -4.51
N ALA A 209 -21.27 11.53 -4.18
CA ALA A 209 -20.59 12.58 -3.44
C ALA A 209 -20.23 13.76 -4.36
N LYS A 210 -20.28 14.98 -3.83
CA LYS A 210 -19.83 16.18 -4.52
C LYS A 210 -18.30 16.19 -4.69
N CYS A 211 -17.60 15.70 -3.68
CA CYS A 211 -16.15 15.53 -3.67
C CYS A 211 -15.76 14.44 -2.68
N VAL A 212 -14.69 13.72 -2.99
CA VAL A 212 -14.04 12.79 -2.07
C VAL A 212 -12.63 13.28 -1.77
N ILE A 213 -12.30 13.43 -0.50
CA ILE A 213 -10.98 13.87 -0.04
C ILE A 213 -10.33 12.71 0.71
N THR A 214 -9.14 12.29 0.28
CA THR A 214 -8.51 11.08 0.83
C THR A 214 -6.98 11.12 0.76
N LYS A 215 -6.32 10.22 1.51
CA LYS A 215 -4.91 9.88 1.31
C LYS A 215 -4.69 8.46 0.76
N LYS A 216 -5.77 7.74 0.42
CA LYS A 216 -5.73 6.32 0.02
C LYS A 216 -5.80 6.16 -1.49
N LEU A 217 -4.91 5.32 -2.05
CA LEU A 217 -4.91 4.99 -3.47
C LEU A 217 -6.22 4.32 -3.90
N HIS A 218 -6.64 3.26 -3.17
CA HIS A 218 -7.87 2.51 -3.46
C HIS A 218 -9.16 3.22 -3.00
N CYS A 219 -9.07 4.51 -2.68
CA CYS A 219 -10.18 5.44 -2.63
C CYS A 219 -10.13 6.37 -3.85
N SER A 220 -8.95 6.93 -4.14
CA SER A 220 -8.78 7.88 -5.25
C SER A 220 -9.09 7.25 -6.61
N LEU A 221 -8.56 6.06 -6.91
CA LEU A 221 -8.76 5.42 -8.22
C LEU A 221 -10.21 4.97 -8.46
N PRO A 222 -10.92 4.37 -7.49
CA PRO A 222 -12.36 4.18 -7.60
C PRO A 222 -13.13 5.47 -7.89
N CYS A 223 -12.79 6.60 -7.26
CA CYS A 223 -13.42 7.88 -7.55
C CYS A 223 -13.17 8.36 -8.98
N LEU A 224 -11.96 8.13 -9.54
CA LEU A 224 -11.70 8.40 -10.96
C LEU A 224 -12.63 7.57 -11.85
N SER A 225 -12.79 6.27 -11.57
CA SER A 225 -13.69 5.39 -12.34
C SER A 225 -15.15 5.79 -12.22
N GLN A 226 -15.57 6.35 -11.07
CA GLN A 226 -16.90 6.88 -10.83
C GLN A 226 -17.10 8.28 -11.44
N GLU A 227 -16.05 8.92 -11.97
CA GLU A 227 -16.03 10.33 -12.40
C GLU A 227 -16.45 11.31 -11.29
N THR A 228 -16.23 10.92 -10.05
CA THR A 228 -16.47 11.77 -8.87
C THR A 228 -15.23 12.62 -8.62
N PRO A 229 -15.35 13.96 -8.46
CA PRO A 229 -14.22 14.79 -8.08
C PRO A 229 -13.48 14.24 -6.86
N VAL A 230 -12.17 14.05 -6.99
CA VAL A 230 -11.35 13.52 -5.89
C VAL A 230 -10.08 14.33 -5.69
N VAL A 231 -9.75 14.58 -4.44
CA VAL A 231 -8.51 15.26 -4.03
C VAL A 231 -7.70 14.35 -3.15
N LEU A 232 -6.46 14.13 -3.56
CA LEU A 232 -5.48 13.41 -2.76
C LEU A 232 -4.75 14.40 -1.86
N ILE A 233 -4.85 14.25 -0.52
CA ILE A 233 -4.05 15.01 0.45
C ILE A 233 -3.10 14.03 1.15
N LYS A 234 -1.83 14.07 0.77
CA LYS A 234 -0.83 13.13 1.23
C LYS A 234 0.58 13.74 1.14
N GLN A 235 1.48 13.33 2.01
CA GLN A 235 2.90 13.64 1.87
C GLN A 235 3.50 12.80 0.72
N MET A 236 4.28 13.44 -0.16
CA MET A 236 4.75 12.80 -1.41
C MET A 236 5.75 11.67 -1.17
N ASP A 237 6.57 11.79 -0.14
CA ASP A 237 7.69 10.89 0.12
C ASP A 237 7.28 9.60 0.85
N ASP A 238 5.99 9.46 1.22
CA ASP A 238 5.53 8.39 2.09
C ASP A 238 5.23 7.07 1.35
N ASP A 239 5.05 7.11 0.01
CA ASP A 239 4.54 5.93 -0.68
C ASP A 239 4.86 5.92 -2.17
N ILE A 240 5.85 5.12 -2.54
CA ILE A 240 6.32 4.94 -3.93
C ILE A 240 5.23 4.44 -4.90
N ARG A 241 4.16 3.84 -4.39
CA ARG A 241 3.03 3.33 -5.20
C ARG A 241 2.21 4.42 -5.87
N PHE A 242 2.33 5.67 -5.39
CA PHE A 242 1.57 6.80 -5.91
C PHE A 242 2.23 7.51 -7.09
N SER A 243 3.51 7.22 -7.38
CA SER A 243 4.29 7.97 -8.36
C SER A 243 3.58 8.24 -9.70
N PRO A 244 2.92 7.26 -10.38
CA PRO A 244 2.24 7.53 -11.63
C PRO A 244 0.89 8.24 -11.45
N TYR A 245 0.28 8.17 -10.27
CA TYR A 245 -1.09 8.64 -10.03
C TYR A 245 -1.17 10.12 -9.67
N TYR A 246 -0.06 10.77 -9.30
CA TYR A 246 -0.02 12.21 -9.11
C TYR A 246 -0.37 12.99 -10.39
N GLU A 247 -0.12 12.42 -11.55
CA GLU A 247 -0.51 12.99 -12.85
C GLU A 247 -2.03 12.95 -13.05
N PHE A 248 -2.71 11.93 -12.54
CA PHE A 248 -4.14 11.70 -12.71
C PHE A 248 -5.01 12.45 -11.70
N LEU A 249 -4.45 12.81 -10.55
CA LEU A 249 -5.19 13.31 -9.40
C LEU A 249 -4.97 14.81 -9.19
N HIS A 250 -5.97 15.49 -8.62
CA HIS A 250 -5.73 16.72 -7.90
C HIS A 250 -5.03 16.36 -6.60
N TYR A 251 -3.82 16.86 -6.44
CA TYR A 251 -2.93 16.49 -5.37
C TYR A 251 -2.46 17.72 -4.58
N ILE A 252 -2.51 17.62 -3.26
CA ILE A 252 -2.03 18.64 -2.33
C ILE A 252 -1.14 17.94 -1.29
N LYS A 253 0.08 18.43 -1.08
CA LYS A 253 0.93 17.94 0.01
C LYS A 253 0.28 18.26 1.35
N THR A 254 0.39 17.34 2.30
CA THR A 254 -0.19 17.51 3.65
C THR A 254 0.29 18.82 4.31
N ASP A 255 1.58 19.12 4.23
CA ASP A 255 2.15 20.34 4.84
C ASP A 255 1.63 21.61 4.15
N ASP A 256 1.55 21.61 2.81
CA ASP A 256 0.99 22.73 2.05
C ASP A 256 -0.49 22.94 2.39
N PHE A 257 -1.27 21.85 2.51
CA PHE A 257 -2.66 21.94 2.93
C PHE A 257 -2.78 22.55 4.33
N LEU A 258 -1.98 22.07 5.29
CA LEU A 258 -2.01 22.57 6.67
C LEU A 258 -1.55 24.04 6.77
N ALA A 259 -0.59 24.45 5.94
CA ALA A 259 -0.12 25.84 5.86
C ALA A 259 -1.08 26.77 5.09
N GLY A 260 -2.00 26.24 4.29
CA GLY A 260 -2.87 27.04 3.42
C GLY A 260 -2.27 27.37 2.05
N ASN A 261 -1.17 26.71 1.67
CA ASN A 261 -0.42 26.93 0.43
C ASN A 261 -0.96 26.03 -0.69
N TYR A 262 -2.23 26.20 -1.07
CA TYR A 262 -2.82 25.43 -2.16
C TYR A 262 -3.88 26.27 -2.90
N ASP A 263 -4.10 25.95 -4.18
CA ASP A 263 -5.12 26.52 -5.04
C ASP A 263 -6.18 25.47 -5.38
N TYR A 264 -7.05 25.16 -4.43
CA TYR A 264 -8.18 24.26 -4.64
C TYR A 264 -9.40 24.69 -3.82
N ASP A 265 -10.53 24.87 -4.49
CA ASP A 265 -11.79 25.20 -3.84
C ASP A 265 -12.61 23.93 -3.54
N PHE A 266 -12.62 23.52 -2.28
CA PHE A 266 -13.37 22.34 -1.82
C PHE A 266 -14.89 22.55 -1.81
N THR A 267 -15.36 23.80 -1.92
CA THR A 267 -16.81 24.11 -2.02
C THR A 267 -17.30 24.02 -3.46
N ASN A 268 -16.38 24.19 -4.43
CA ASN A 268 -16.65 24.04 -5.86
C ASN A 268 -15.57 23.13 -6.50
N PRO A 269 -15.60 21.81 -6.22
CA PRO A 269 -14.54 20.88 -6.61
C PRO A 269 -14.38 20.81 -8.13
N LYS A 270 -13.11 20.86 -8.58
CA LYS A 270 -12.74 20.73 -10.00
C LYS A 270 -13.04 19.31 -10.48
N PRO A 271 -13.51 19.11 -11.73
CA PRO A 271 -13.58 17.78 -12.34
C PRO A 271 -12.23 17.08 -12.34
N ASN A 272 -12.24 15.75 -12.33
CA ASN A 272 -11.01 14.97 -12.42
C ASN A 272 -10.27 15.23 -13.72
N LYS A 273 -8.94 15.17 -13.69
CA LYS A 273 -8.10 15.22 -14.89
C LYS A 273 -8.42 14.01 -15.78
N PRO A 274 -8.41 14.15 -17.12
CA PRO A 274 -8.75 13.05 -18.03
C PRO A 274 -7.60 12.04 -18.25
N ASP A 275 -6.39 12.32 -17.78
CA ASP A 275 -5.15 11.62 -18.12
C ASP A 275 -5.16 10.12 -17.74
N TYR A 276 -6.00 9.71 -16.80
CA TYR A 276 -6.19 8.29 -16.46
C TYR A 276 -6.99 7.51 -17.51
N LYS A 277 -7.79 8.16 -18.35
CA LYS A 277 -8.74 7.49 -19.26
C LYS A 277 -8.05 6.55 -20.26
N PRO A 278 -6.96 6.95 -20.93
CA PRO A 278 -6.26 6.02 -21.85
C PRO A 278 -5.71 4.77 -21.12
N VAL A 279 -5.17 4.94 -19.90
CA VAL A 279 -4.69 3.80 -19.08
C VAL A 279 -5.84 2.89 -18.69
N ARG A 280 -6.98 3.47 -18.27
CA ARG A 280 -8.20 2.72 -17.95
C ARG A 280 -8.69 1.90 -19.14
N GLU A 281 -8.81 2.51 -20.30
CA GLU A 281 -9.30 1.86 -21.55
C GLU A 281 -8.37 0.73 -21.98
N ALA A 282 -7.06 0.95 -21.96
CA ALA A 282 -6.06 -0.08 -22.27
C ALA A 282 -6.13 -1.26 -21.29
N LEU A 283 -6.30 -0.99 -20.00
CA LEU A 283 -6.40 -2.03 -18.97
C LEU A 283 -7.71 -2.83 -19.11
N ILE A 284 -8.83 -2.18 -19.38
CA ILE A 284 -10.12 -2.85 -19.64
C ILE A 284 -9.95 -3.79 -20.84
N LYS A 285 -9.47 -3.25 -21.97
CA LYS A 285 -9.26 -4.06 -23.17
C LYS A 285 -8.33 -5.25 -22.92
N SER A 286 -7.25 -5.05 -22.19
CA SER A 286 -6.30 -6.12 -21.89
C SER A 286 -6.94 -7.25 -21.07
N CYS A 287 -7.79 -6.93 -20.10
CA CYS A 287 -8.53 -7.91 -19.30
C CYS A 287 -9.61 -8.63 -20.13
N GLU A 288 -10.35 -7.89 -20.97
CA GLU A 288 -11.36 -8.47 -21.87
C GLU A 288 -10.73 -9.39 -22.91
N ASP A 289 -9.63 -8.99 -23.55
CA ASP A 289 -8.89 -9.82 -24.52
C ASP A 289 -8.34 -11.10 -23.85
N PHE A 290 -7.89 -11.01 -22.61
CA PHE A 290 -7.45 -12.18 -21.84
C PHE A 290 -8.62 -13.15 -21.59
N VAL A 291 -9.75 -12.67 -21.10
CA VAL A 291 -10.92 -13.51 -20.82
C VAL A 291 -11.47 -14.13 -22.10
N ALA A 292 -11.63 -13.34 -23.17
CA ALA A 292 -12.09 -13.85 -24.46
C ALA A 292 -11.19 -14.97 -25.02
N ARG A 293 -9.87 -14.83 -24.86
CA ARG A 293 -8.92 -15.90 -25.22
C ARG A 293 -9.12 -17.14 -24.36
N MET A 294 -9.31 -16.98 -23.05
CA MET A 294 -9.51 -18.09 -22.12
C MET A 294 -10.84 -18.83 -22.35
N GLU A 295 -11.90 -18.17 -22.79
CA GLU A 295 -13.16 -18.80 -23.15
C GLU A 295 -13.03 -19.80 -24.30
N THR A 296 -12.12 -19.53 -25.24
CA THR A 296 -11.82 -20.42 -26.38
C THR A 296 -10.72 -21.43 -26.09
N GLU A 297 -10.07 -21.35 -24.95
CA GLU A 297 -8.92 -22.19 -24.59
C GLU A 297 -9.40 -23.54 -24.04
N THR A 298 -8.99 -24.62 -24.68
CA THR A 298 -9.38 -26.00 -24.32
C THR A 298 -8.19 -26.88 -23.92
N ARG A 299 -7.00 -26.28 -23.82
CA ARG A 299 -5.77 -27.00 -23.46
C ARG A 299 -5.71 -27.34 -21.97
N SER A 300 -4.89 -28.35 -21.66
CA SER A 300 -4.62 -28.74 -20.27
C SER A 300 -3.75 -27.69 -19.53
N THR A 301 -3.64 -27.87 -18.22
CA THR A 301 -2.75 -27.03 -17.39
C THR A 301 -1.30 -27.12 -17.91
N GLU A 302 -0.81 -28.30 -18.23
CA GLU A 302 0.55 -28.54 -18.71
C GLU A 302 0.83 -27.84 -20.04
N GLU A 303 -0.17 -27.75 -20.93
CA GLU A 303 -0.05 -27.08 -22.23
C GLU A 303 -0.13 -25.55 -22.12
N LEU A 304 -0.75 -25.02 -21.06
CA LEU A 304 -0.90 -23.60 -20.78
C LEU A 304 0.25 -23.05 -19.91
N ASP A 305 0.91 -23.92 -19.15
CA ASP A 305 2.06 -23.54 -18.32
C ASP A 305 3.26 -23.19 -19.20
N ARG A 306 3.70 -21.94 -19.10
CA ARG A 306 4.88 -21.41 -19.81
C ARG A 306 6.15 -21.50 -18.99
N PHE A 307 6.03 -21.85 -17.72
CA PHE A 307 7.14 -21.92 -16.80
C PHE A 307 7.76 -23.31 -16.79
N THR A 308 8.99 -23.43 -17.25
CA THR A 308 9.63 -24.72 -17.57
C THR A 308 10.36 -25.36 -16.39
N ALA A 309 10.58 -24.65 -15.27
CA ALA A 309 11.23 -25.25 -14.12
C ALA A 309 10.36 -26.35 -13.51
N THR A 310 10.97 -27.39 -13.00
CA THR A 310 10.27 -28.50 -12.31
C THR A 310 9.77 -28.09 -10.93
N ASP A 311 8.83 -28.83 -10.37
CA ASP A 311 8.35 -28.59 -9.01
C ASP A 311 9.46 -28.77 -7.96
N GLU A 312 10.39 -29.70 -8.20
CA GLU A 312 11.54 -29.93 -7.34
C GLU A 312 12.51 -28.72 -7.35
N GLU A 313 12.81 -28.16 -8.54
CA GLU A 313 13.63 -26.95 -8.66
C GLU A 313 12.99 -25.75 -7.97
N VAL A 314 11.68 -25.58 -8.16
CA VAL A 314 10.91 -24.51 -7.49
C VAL A 314 10.89 -24.69 -5.98
N TYR A 315 10.73 -25.93 -5.49
CA TYR A 315 10.75 -26.22 -4.07
C TYR A 315 12.12 -25.89 -3.45
N HIS A 316 13.21 -26.33 -4.07
CA HIS A 316 14.57 -26.03 -3.60
C HIS A 316 14.86 -24.54 -3.61
N TRP A 317 14.50 -23.85 -4.68
CA TRP A 317 14.67 -22.40 -4.78
C TRP A 317 13.90 -21.65 -3.68
N ARG A 318 12.64 -22.02 -3.41
CA ARG A 318 11.84 -21.44 -2.32
C ARG A 318 12.48 -21.68 -0.96
N TYR A 319 12.95 -22.90 -0.73
CA TYR A 319 13.61 -23.25 0.53
C TYR A 319 14.88 -22.41 0.75
N ASP A 320 15.73 -22.30 -0.25
CA ASP A 320 16.94 -21.49 -0.19
C ASP A 320 16.64 -20.01 0.02
N LEU A 321 15.62 -19.48 -0.64
CA LEU A 321 15.16 -18.10 -0.46
C LEU A 321 14.65 -17.85 0.97
N MET A 322 13.86 -18.78 1.50
CA MET A 322 13.36 -18.72 2.87
C MET A 322 14.51 -18.80 3.89
N ASP A 323 15.43 -19.74 3.74
CA ASP A 323 16.59 -19.91 4.65
C ASP A 323 17.49 -18.67 4.65
N ARG A 324 17.82 -18.12 3.48
CA ARG A 324 18.57 -16.86 3.36
C ARG A 324 17.86 -15.71 4.05
N THR A 325 16.57 -15.55 3.78
CA THR A 325 15.75 -14.49 4.38
C THR A 325 15.72 -14.62 5.89
N LEU A 326 15.48 -15.80 6.43
CA LEU A 326 15.47 -16.06 7.87
C LEU A 326 16.84 -15.77 8.53
N ARG A 327 17.95 -16.18 7.90
CA ARG A 327 19.31 -15.88 8.41
C ARG A 327 19.57 -14.39 8.50
N MET A 328 19.14 -13.63 7.49
CA MET A 328 19.29 -12.18 7.50
C MET A 328 18.43 -11.51 8.57
N TRP A 329 17.19 -11.96 8.76
CA TRP A 329 16.33 -11.49 9.84
C TRP A 329 16.97 -11.74 11.22
N LEU A 330 17.54 -12.93 11.43
CA LEU A 330 18.23 -13.26 12.66
C LEU A 330 19.45 -12.36 12.90
N GLU A 331 20.23 -12.10 11.86
CA GLU A 331 21.40 -11.21 11.97
C GLU A 331 20.99 -9.78 12.29
N LYS A 332 19.99 -9.25 11.58
CA LYS A 332 19.41 -7.92 11.84
C LYS A 332 18.89 -7.82 13.28
N THR A 333 18.08 -8.78 13.72
CA THR A 333 17.54 -8.79 15.10
C THR A 333 18.65 -8.81 16.14
N ARG A 334 19.72 -9.56 15.90
CA ARG A 334 20.91 -9.57 16.76
C ARG A 334 21.58 -8.20 16.82
N GLN A 335 21.67 -7.52 15.69
CA GLN A 335 22.28 -6.20 15.59
C GLN A 335 21.44 -5.12 16.30
N GLU A 336 20.14 -5.11 16.05
CA GLU A 336 19.19 -4.22 16.75
C GLU A 336 19.22 -4.45 18.28
N HIS A 337 19.31 -5.72 18.71
CA HIS A 337 19.44 -6.04 20.13
C HIS A 337 20.72 -5.49 20.74
N LYS A 338 21.86 -5.58 20.03
CA LYS A 338 23.14 -4.98 20.48
C LYS A 338 23.05 -3.46 20.59
N GLU A 339 22.42 -2.79 19.61
CA GLU A 339 22.22 -1.34 19.60
C GLU A 339 21.29 -0.89 20.72
N LEU A 340 20.18 -1.60 20.93
CA LEU A 340 19.26 -1.35 22.03
C LEU A 340 19.95 -1.47 23.40
N LYS A 341 20.81 -2.47 23.55
CA LYS A 341 21.63 -2.65 24.77
C LYS A 341 22.57 -1.46 25.00
N LYS A 342 23.26 -1.00 23.93
CA LYS A 342 24.11 0.20 23.98
C LYS A 342 23.31 1.44 24.37
N ALA A 343 22.18 1.68 23.72
CA ALA A 343 21.31 2.83 24.00
C ALA A 343 20.75 2.80 25.45
N LYS A 344 20.37 1.63 25.96
CA LYS A 344 19.95 1.46 27.35
C LYS A 344 21.07 1.81 28.34
N ASN A 345 22.30 1.37 28.07
CA ASN A 345 23.46 1.67 28.91
C ASN A 345 23.80 3.16 28.90
N GLU A 346 23.74 3.79 27.74
CA GLU A 346 23.99 5.23 27.59
C GLU A 346 22.88 6.04 28.30
N ARG A 347 21.62 5.65 28.15
CA ARG A 347 20.50 6.26 28.89
C ARG A 347 20.70 6.16 30.42
N ALA A 348 21.16 5.02 30.91
CA ALA A 348 21.47 4.85 32.34
C ALA A 348 22.60 5.77 32.77
N ARG A 349 23.69 5.89 31.97
CA ARG A 349 24.80 6.82 32.21
C ARG A 349 24.35 8.28 32.25
N LEU A 350 23.52 8.68 31.29
CA LEU A 350 22.98 10.04 31.22
C LEU A 350 22.06 10.31 32.41
N LYS A 351 21.22 9.35 32.81
CA LYS A 351 20.36 9.48 34.01
C LYS A 351 21.18 9.71 35.26
N ASN A 352 22.28 8.95 35.44
CA ASN A 352 23.17 9.12 36.58
C ASN A 352 23.86 10.50 36.55
N LYS A 353 24.28 10.96 35.36
CA LYS A 353 24.88 12.30 35.19
C LYS A 353 23.88 13.41 35.53
N ILE A 354 22.62 13.29 35.09
CA ILE A 354 21.54 14.24 35.40
C ILE A 354 21.31 14.26 36.94
N SER A 355 21.25 13.10 37.59
CA SER A 355 21.08 13.02 39.04
C SER A 355 22.24 13.69 39.79
N ALA A 356 23.47 13.48 39.37
CA ALA A 356 24.64 14.14 39.95
C ALA A 356 24.63 15.67 39.77
N LEU A 357 24.32 16.14 38.55
CA LEU A 357 24.18 17.57 38.29
C LEU A 357 23.02 18.23 39.04
N THR A 358 21.92 17.47 39.23
CA THR A 358 20.78 17.94 40.05
C THR A 358 21.16 18.09 41.52
N ALA A 359 21.91 17.13 42.07
CA ALA A 359 22.42 17.19 43.43
C ALA A 359 23.39 18.38 43.64
N GLU A 360 24.35 18.55 42.71
CA GLU A 360 25.30 19.69 42.70
C GLU A 360 24.57 21.03 42.61
N ASN A 361 23.55 21.16 41.73
CA ASN A 361 22.74 22.37 41.62
C ASN A 361 21.96 22.68 42.91
N ASN A 362 21.41 21.64 43.55
CA ASN A 362 20.71 21.81 44.83
C ASN A 362 21.67 22.24 45.97
N GLN A 363 22.90 21.68 45.98
CA GLN A 363 23.93 22.09 46.92
C GLN A 363 24.33 23.57 46.71
N LEU A 364 24.59 23.97 45.47
CA LEU A 364 24.91 25.38 45.13
C LEU A 364 23.78 26.34 45.46
N ARG A 365 22.52 25.93 45.31
CA ARG A 365 21.36 26.73 45.73
C ARG A 365 21.27 26.84 47.25
N GLY A 366 21.59 25.76 47.98
CA GLY A 366 21.66 25.75 49.43
C GLY A 366 22.77 26.69 49.96
N GLU A 367 23.96 26.63 49.36
CA GLU A 367 25.09 27.50 49.68
C GLU A 367 24.80 28.98 49.37
N ALA A 368 24.11 29.27 48.23
CA ALA A 368 23.66 30.60 47.89
C ALA A 368 22.61 31.17 48.84
N ALA A 369 21.72 30.32 49.36
CA ALA A 369 20.72 30.71 50.39
C ALA A 369 21.35 30.99 51.75
N GLN A 370 22.45 30.32 52.09
CA GLN A 370 23.22 30.55 53.32
C GLN A 370 24.29 31.67 53.21
N GLY A 371 24.74 31.99 51.97
CA GLY A 371 25.87 32.83 51.67
C GLY A 371 25.52 34.33 51.48
N ASN A 372 24.35 34.83 51.92
CA ASN A 372 24.02 36.25 51.94
C ASN A 372 24.85 37.07 52.97
N ALA A 373 25.97 36.50 53.45
CA ALA A 373 26.88 37.15 54.44
C ALA A 373 28.30 37.50 53.92
N SER A 374 28.68 37.13 52.71
CA SER A 374 29.99 37.55 52.14
C SER A 374 29.93 37.71 50.61
N GLY A 375 30.18 38.94 50.19
CA GLY A 375 29.94 39.48 48.85
C GLY A 375 30.82 38.95 47.69
N GLU A 376 30.94 37.66 47.52
CA GLU A 376 31.50 37.08 46.27
C GLU A 376 30.36 36.69 45.33
N SER A 377 30.37 37.29 44.14
CA SER A 377 29.34 37.17 43.14
C SER A 377 29.08 35.70 42.72
N PHE A 378 27.88 35.25 43.03
CA PHE A 378 27.28 33.98 42.60
C PHE A 378 27.57 33.59 41.11
N PHE A 379 27.67 34.60 40.23
CA PHE A 379 27.96 34.41 38.80
C PHE A 379 29.38 33.94 38.50
N HIS A 380 30.35 34.17 39.37
CA HIS A 380 31.74 33.78 39.11
C HIS A 380 32.00 32.28 39.36
N ARG A 381 31.24 31.66 40.26
CA ARG A 381 31.31 30.21 40.55
C ARG A 381 30.59 29.36 39.51
N ILE A 382 29.45 29.82 38.98
CA ILE A 382 28.73 29.11 37.92
C ILE A 382 29.58 29.01 36.62
N LYS A 383 30.32 30.09 36.28
CA LYS A 383 31.15 30.10 35.08
C LYS A 383 32.32 29.10 35.11
N LYS A 384 32.75 28.72 36.31
CA LYS A 384 33.85 27.76 36.51
C LYS A 384 33.34 26.29 36.47
N SER A 385 32.08 26.05 36.73
CA SER A 385 31.46 24.72 36.67
C SER A 385 31.08 24.30 35.24
N PHE A 386 30.80 25.23 34.34
CA PHE A 386 30.46 24.93 32.95
C PHE A 386 31.67 24.68 32.01
N ASN A 387 32.91 24.97 32.47
CA ASN A 387 34.14 24.78 31.68
C ASN A 387 34.95 23.52 32.11
N ARG A 388 34.35 22.60 32.83
CA ARG A 388 34.84 21.24 33.11
C ARG A 388 33.86 20.21 32.54
#